data_38695af127edbf2aff4a53f5c9a17d58
#
_entry.id   38695af127edbf2aff4a53f5c9a17d58
#
_cell.length_a   1.000
_cell.length_b   1.000
_cell.length_c   1.000
_cell.angle_alpha   90.00
_cell.angle_beta   90.00
_cell.angle_gamma   90.00
#
_symmetry.space_group_name_H-M   'P 1'
#
loop_
_entity.id
_entity.type
_entity.pdbx_description
1 polymer ?
#
loop_
_entity_poly.entity_id
_entity_poly.type
_entity_poly.pdbx_seq_one_letter_code
_entity_poly.pdbx_strand_id
1 'polypeptide(L)'
;YMNCLFGDPTTEKEFPLVDAAEKAGCEYFVIDAGWYADGNWWDSVGEWQESKKRFPNGVREVTDYIRSKGMIPGVWLELEVMGINCKKASILPDECFFLRHGKRVYDRSRYQLDFRHPLVIEHVTEVIDRVVRDYGVGYIKMDYNIEPGIGTEVDADSFGDGLLEHERAYLAWLDGIYKKYPDLVIENCSSGGLRMDYAMLARNSIQSTSDQEDYRNYATISANAAIGVTPEQAAIWSYPLRDGTKEEVIFNMVNALLLRIHQSGHLAEI
;
A
#
# COMPACT_ATOMS: atom_id res chain seq x y z
N TYR A 1 4.31 -1.08 -11.75
CA TYR A 1 3.63 0.21 -11.62
C TYR A 1 4.61 1.35 -11.29
N MET A 2 5.37 1.31 -10.18
CA MET A 2 6.30 2.39 -9.83
C MET A 2 7.31 2.68 -10.92
N ASN A 3 7.92 1.68 -11.52
CA ASN A 3 8.87 1.82 -12.62
C ASN A 3 8.25 2.17 -13.99
N CYS A 4 6.91 2.20 -14.11
CA CYS A 4 6.22 2.74 -15.29
C CYS A 4 5.74 4.17 -15.07
N LEU A 5 5.15 4.47 -13.90
CA LEU A 5 4.45 5.71 -13.64
C LEU A 5 5.15 6.63 -12.61
N PHE A 6 6.09 6.09 -11.84
CA PHE A 6 6.86 6.84 -10.82
C PHE A 6 6.01 7.67 -9.87
N GLY A 7 4.85 7.13 -9.43
CA GLY A 7 3.92 7.84 -8.55
C GLY A 7 3.11 8.95 -9.24
N ASP A 8 3.02 8.94 -10.57
CA ASP A 8 2.23 9.88 -11.35
C ASP A 8 1.14 9.18 -12.20
N PRO A 9 0.20 8.45 -11.56
CA PRO A 9 -0.91 7.80 -12.24
C PRO A 9 -1.91 8.85 -12.76
N THR A 10 -2.46 8.60 -13.94
CA THR A 10 -3.59 9.36 -14.49
C THR A 10 -4.53 8.40 -15.21
N THR A 11 -5.81 8.77 -15.36
CA THR A 11 -6.77 7.95 -16.12
C THR A 11 -6.20 7.48 -17.46
N GLU A 12 -5.57 8.38 -18.21
CA GLU A 12 -5.00 8.09 -19.54
C GLU A 12 -3.86 7.07 -19.49
N LYS A 13 -2.98 7.16 -18.46
CA LYS A 13 -1.85 6.26 -18.30
C LYS A 13 -2.25 4.87 -17.79
N GLU A 14 -3.33 4.80 -17.01
CA GLU A 14 -3.79 3.54 -16.39
C GLU A 14 -4.44 2.60 -17.42
N PHE A 15 -5.23 3.10 -18.36
CA PHE A 15 -5.96 2.25 -19.31
C PHE A 15 -5.07 1.28 -20.10
N PRO A 16 -3.94 1.69 -20.71
CA PRO A 16 -3.05 0.75 -21.40
C PRO A 16 -2.45 -0.30 -20.47
N LEU A 17 -2.18 0.05 -19.20
CA LEU A 17 -1.66 -0.89 -18.20
C LEU A 17 -2.73 -1.91 -17.79
N VAL A 18 -3.98 -1.48 -17.65
CA VAL A 18 -5.13 -2.38 -17.39
C VAL A 18 -5.30 -3.37 -18.53
N ASP A 19 -5.22 -2.92 -19.80
CA ASP A 19 -5.31 -3.81 -20.97
C ASP A 19 -4.17 -4.82 -21.02
N ALA A 20 -2.96 -4.41 -20.65
CA ALA A 20 -1.81 -5.30 -20.59
C ALA A 20 -1.95 -6.34 -19.46
N ALA A 21 -2.45 -5.93 -18.30
CA ALA A 21 -2.71 -6.81 -17.18
C ALA A 21 -3.79 -7.86 -17.52
N GLU A 22 -4.88 -7.47 -18.20
CA GLU A 22 -5.89 -8.40 -18.71
C GLU A 22 -5.27 -9.46 -19.63
N LYS A 23 -4.46 -9.04 -20.61
CA LYS A 23 -3.77 -9.95 -21.54
C LYS A 23 -2.79 -10.89 -20.82
N ALA A 24 -2.17 -10.42 -19.73
CA ALA A 24 -1.28 -11.24 -18.90
C ALA A 24 -2.04 -12.21 -17.98
N GLY A 25 -3.38 -12.14 -17.93
CA GLY A 25 -4.22 -13.00 -17.09
C GLY A 25 -4.21 -12.62 -15.62
N CYS A 26 -3.99 -11.33 -15.29
CA CYS A 26 -4.05 -10.84 -13.92
C CYS A 26 -5.48 -10.91 -13.37
N GLU A 27 -5.61 -11.27 -12.10
CA GLU A 27 -6.89 -11.29 -11.39
C GLU A 27 -7.19 -9.94 -10.70
N TYR A 28 -6.16 -9.19 -10.38
CA TYR A 28 -6.23 -7.90 -9.69
C TYR A 28 -5.41 -6.86 -10.45
N PHE A 29 -5.87 -5.61 -10.41
CA PHE A 29 -5.10 -4.46 -10.85
C PHE A 29 -5.12 -3.38 -9.78
N VAL A 30 -3.94 -2.96 -9.31
CA VAL A 30 -3.79 -2.03 -8.19
C VAL A 30 -3.21 -0.70 -8.67
N ILE A 31 -3.97 0.39 -8.49
CA ILE A 31 -3.48 1.76 -8.67
C ILE A 31 -2.60 2.09 -7.46
N ASP A 32 -1.28 2.12 -7.66
CA ASP A 32 -0.31 2.35 -6.59
C ASP A 32 -0.24 3.83 -6.20
N ALA A 33 0.77 4.25 -5.43
CA ALA A 33 0.93 5.58 -4.87
C ALA A 33 0.75 6.72 -5.89
N GLY A 34 0.17 7.83 -5.44
CA GLY A 34 0.03 9.07 -6.20
C GLY A 34 -1.37 9.40 -6.72
N TRP A 35 -2.32 8.48 -6.68
CA TRP A 35 -3.69 8.70 -7.16
C TRP A 35 -4.43 9.84 -6.42
N TYR A 36 -4.02 10.15 -5.19
CA TYR A 36 -4.58 11.16 -4.28
C TYR A 36 -3.86 12.53 -4.37
N ALA A 37 -2.74 12.64 -5.09
CA ALA A 37 -1.86 13.79 -5.03
C ALA A 37 -1.86 14.61 -6.31
N ASP A 38 -1.98 15.94 -6.20
CA ASP A 38 -1.80 16.86 -7.33
C ASP A 38 -0.33 17.16 -7.65
N GLY A 39 0.56 16.87 -6.71
CA GLY A 39 2.01 17.10 -6.77
C GLY A 39 2.81 15.89 -6.31
N ASN A 40 3.75 16.13 -5.39
CA ASN A 40 4.53 15.06 -4.79
C ASN A 40 3.63 14.15 -3.94
N TRP A 41 3.60 12.87 -4.31
CA TRP A 41 2.76 11.88 -3.63
C TRP A 41 3.25 11.57 -2.21
N TRP A 42 4.56 11.68 -1.96
CA TRP A 42 5.20 11.25 -0.72
C TRP A 42 4.76 12.08 0.49
N ASP A 43 4.71 13.40 0.36
CA ASP A 43 4.44 14.33 1.46
C ASP A 43 2.99 14.85 1.52
N SER A 44 2.13 14.36 0.61
CA SER A 44 0.70 14.71 0.55
C SER A 44 -0.24 13.57 0.95
N VAL A 45 0.29 12.45 1.43
CA VAL A 45 -0.51 11.34 1.99
C VAL A 45 -1.37 11.79 3.17
N GLY A 46 -2.56 11.19 3.33
CA GLY A 46 -3.37 11.41 4.54
C GLY A 46 -4.86 11.61 4.31
N GLU A 47 -5.30 12.44 3.37
CA GLU A 47 -6.74 12.63 3.08
C GLU A 47 -7.34 11.50 2.24
N TRP A 48 -6.53 10.91 1.37
CA TRP A 48 -6.91 9.78 0.51
C TRP A 48 -8.14 10.06 -0.36
N GLN A 49 -8.23 11.29 -0.83
CA GLN A 49 -9.19 11.70 -1.85
C GLN A 49 -8.51 11.74 -3.20
N GLU A 50 -9.23 11.35 -4.24
CA GLU A 50 -8.69 11.33 -5.60
C GLU A 50 -8.26 12.71 -6.09
N SER A 51 -7.14 12.79 -6.78
CA SER A 51 -6.71 13.99 -7.49
C SER A 51 -7.61 14.22 -8.71
N LYS A 52 -8.37 15.31 -8.72
CA LYS A 52 -9.18 15.69 -9.89
C LYS A 52 -8.35 16.09 -11.10
N LYS A 53 -7.09 16.45 -10.89
CA LYS A 53 -6.13 16.73 -11.98
C LYS A 53 -5.73 15.44 -12.70
N ARG A 54 -5.51 14.36 -11.93
CA ARG A 54 -5.07 13.05 -12.45
C ARG A 54 -6.24 12.20 -12.92
N PHE A 55 -7.36 12.30 -12.24
CA PHE A 55 -8.60 11.56 -12.48
C PHE A 55 -9.78 12.55 -12.62
N PRO A 56 -9.93 13.23 -13.78
CA PRO A 56 -10.96 14.26 -13.95
C PRO A 56 -12.38 13.75 -13.71
N ASN A 57 -12.66 12.52 -14.10
CA ASN A 57 -13.95 11.85 -13.92
C ASN A 57 -14.00 10.99 -12.64
N GLY A 58 -12.96 11.08 -11.79
CA GLY A 58 -12.81 10.29 -10.58
C GLY A 58 -12.09 8.96 -10.79
N VAL A 59 -11.51 8.43 -9.71
CA VAL A 59 -10.85 7.11 -9.70
C VAL A 59 -11.84 6.00 -10.08
N ARG A 60 -13.14 6.23 -9.81
CA ARG A 60 -14.21 5.28 -10.15
C ARG A 60 -14.24 4.91 -11.64
N GLU A 61 -13.93 5.83 -12.53
CA GLU A 61 -13.82 5.55 -13.97
C GLU A 61 -12.80 4.44 -14.25
N VAL A 62 -11.62 4.51 -13.64
CA VAL A 62 -10.56 3.51 -13.82
C VAL A 62 -10.94 2.20 -13.14
N THR A 63 -11.49 2.23 -11.93
CA THR A 63 -11.90 0.99 -11.24
C THR A 63 -13.06 0.28 -11.94
N ASP A 64 -14.00 1.01 -12.56
CA ASP A 64 -15.04 0.42 -13.40
C ASP A 64 -14.44 -0.19 -14.69
N TYR A 65 -13.43 0.45 -15.28
CA TYR A 65 -12.70 -0.11 -16.42
C TYR A 65 -11.98 -1.41 -16.07
N ILE A 66 -11.28 -1.46 -14.93
CA ILE A 66 -10.63 -2.68 -14.41
C ILE A 66 -11.68 -3.80 -14.28
N ARG A 67 -12.84 -3.53 -13.68
CA ARG A 67 -13.91 -4.51 -13.55
C ARG A 67 -14.46 -4.97 -14.91
N SER A 68 -14.58 -4.07 -15.88
CA SER A 68 -15.04 -4.42 -17.24
C SER A 68 -14.13 -5.42 -17.95
N LYS A 69 -12.85 -5.51 -17.51
CA LYS A 69 -11.85 -6.47 -17.95
C LYS A 69 -11.83 -7.77 -17.13
N GLY A 70 -12.78 -7.92 -16.19
CA GLY A 70 -12.89 -9.12 -15.35
C GLY A 70 -11.92 -9.15 -14.16
N MET A 71 -11.18 -8.07 -13.88
CA MET A 71 -10.26 -7.96 -12.76
C MET A 71 -10.89 -7.26 -11.56
N ILE A 72 -10.34 -7.51 -10.38
CA ILE A 72 -10.69 -6.80 -9.14
C ILE A 72 -9.80 -5.56 -9.00
N PRO A 73 -10.39 -4.35 -8.87
CA PRO A 73 -9.60 -3.13 -8.70
C PRO A 73 -9.05 -3.01 -7.29
N GLY A 74 -7.82 -2.49 -7.18
CA GLY A 74 -7.16 -2.17 -5.94
C GLY A 74 -6.58 -0.76 -5.91
N VAL A 75 -6.27 -0.29 -4.70
CA VAL A 75 -5.53 0.97 -4.48
C VAL A 75 -4.47 0.80 -3.41
N TRP A 76 -3.42 1.61 -3.51
CA TRP A 76 -2.40 1.76 -2.49
C TRP A 76 -2.85 2.76 -1.42
N LEU A 77 -2.66 2.40 -0.15
CA LEU A 77 -2.88 3.26 1.02
C LEU A 77 -1.72 3.14 2.01
N GLU A 78 -1.52 4.18 2.81
CA GLU A 78 -0.61 4.19 3.94
C GLU A 78 -1.28 4.97 5.10
N LEU A 79 -2.14 4.28 5.85
CA LEU A 79 -3.08 4.90 6.76
C LEU A 79 -2.49 5.34 8.10
N GLU A 80 -1.31 4.86 8.46
CA GLU A 80 -0.65 5.20 9.72
C GLU A 80 0.16 6.49 9.64
N VAL A 81 0.22 7.13 8.47
CA VAL A 81 1.00 8.35 8.27
C VAL A 81 0.18 9.50 7.70
N MET A 82 0.66 10.70 7.95
CA MET A 82 0.14 11.93 7.34
C MET A 82 1.28 12.82 6.88
N GLY A 83 1.27 13.18 5.61
CA GLY A 83 2.28 14.05 5.01
C GLY A 83 2.18 15.48 5.51
N ILE A 84 3.30 16.18 5.57
CA ILE A 84 3.35 17.59 6.04
C ILE A 84 2.54 18.54 5.15
N ASN A 85 2.34 18.20 3.88
CA ASN A 85 1.56 18.96 2.91
C ASN A 85 0.09 18.52 2.84
N CYS A 86 -0.32 17.53 3.63
CA CYS A 86 -1.72 17.17 3.80
C CYS A 86 -2.45 18.24 4.60
N LYS A 87 -3.54 18.81 4.07
CA LYS A 87 -4.31 19.84 4.76
C LYS A 87 -4.81 19.37 6.12
N LYS A 88 -5.19 18.12 6.24
CA LYS A 88 -5.69 17.52 7.48
C LYS A 88 -4.64 17.49 8.59
N ALA A 89 -3.34 17.50 8.25
CA ALA A 89 -2.25 17.58 9.22
C ALA A 89 -2.28 18.87 10.05
N SER A 90 -2.77 19.99 9.47
CA SER A 90 -2.92 21.25 10.19
C SER A 90 -4.25 21.39 10.95
N ILE A 91 -5.19 20.48 10.75
CA ILE A 91 -6.54 20.52 11.34
C ILE A 91 -6.62 19.60 12.56
N LEU A 92 -6.00 18.42 12.47
CA LEU A 92 -6.01 17.45 13.56
C LEU A 92 -5.19 17.95 14.75
N PRO A 93 -5.69 17.74 16.00
CA PRO A 93 -4.94 18.06 17.21
C PRO A 93 -3.65 17.23 17.30
N ASP A 94 -2.68 17.73 18.08
CA ASP A 94 -1.37 17.10 18.17
C ASP A 94 -1.43 15.69 18.76
N GLU A 95 -2.40 15.41 19.64
CA GLU A 95 -2.64 14.11 20.26
C GLU A 95 -3.06 13.01 19.26
N CYS A 96 -3.46 13.40 18.05
CA CYS A 96 -3.69 12.44 16.95
C CYS A 96 -2.39 11.87 16.38
N PHE A 97 -1.26 12.41 16.77
CA PHE A 97 0.06 12.05 16.27
C PHE A 97 0.94 11.51 17.40
N PHE A 98 1.92 10.72 17.05
CA PHE A 98 2.98 10.40 17.99
C PHE A 98 3.71 11.69 18.40
N LEU A 99 3.88 11.87 19.72
CA LEU A 99 4.63 12.99 20.29
C LEU A 99 5.87 12.50 21.02
N ARG A 100 6.94 13.27 20.89
CA ARG A 100 8.15 13.15 21.72
C ARG A 100 8.64 14.53 22.11
N HIS A 101 8.75 14.76 23.44
CA HIS A 101 9.14 16.06 24.00
C HIS A 101 8.25 17.21 23.48
N GLY A 102 6.94 16.96 23.42
CA GLY A 102 5.91 17.90 22.97
C GLY A 102 5.95 18.22 21.46
N LYS A 103 6.61 17.38 20.65
CA LYS A 103 6.69 17.57 19.19
C LYS A 103 6.22 16.32 18.48
N ARG A 104 5.51 16.51 17.36
CA ARG A 104 5.11 15.41 16.48
C ARG A 104 6.34 14.63 16.00
N VAL A 105 6.25 13.32 16.06
CA VAL A 105 7.24 12.43 15.47
C VAL A 105 7.25 12.65 13.96
N TYR A 106 8.41 13.02 13.46
CA TYR A 106 8.64 13.39 12.07
C TYR A 106 9.68 12.47 11.45
N ASP A 107 9.35 11.90 10.31
CA ASP A 107 10.27 11.15 9.48
C ASP A 107 10.02 11.44 8.00
N ARG A 108 11.04 11.89 7.29
CA ARG A 108 11.03 12.10 5.82
C ARG A 108 9.76 12.80 5.30
N SER A 109 9.41 13.95 5.87
CA SER A 109 8.23 14.77 5.50
C SER A 109 6.88 14.15 5.86
N ARG A 110 6.82 13.27 6.85
CA ARG A 110 5.61 12.59 7.33
C ARG A 110 5.53 12.60 8.84
N TYR A 111 4.33 12.55 9.36
CA TYR A 111 4.00 12.37 10.78
C TYR A 111 3.38 11.00 10.98
N GLN A 112 3.70 10.34 12.11
CA GLN A 112 3.05 9.12 12.56
C GLN A 112 1.71 9.46 13.23
N LEU A 113 0.61 8.87 12.74
CA LEU A 113 -0.71 8.91 13.39
C LEU A 113 -0.78 7.92 14.55
N ASP A 114 -1.56 8.26 15.57
CA ASP A 114 -1.80 7.39 16.72
C ASP A 114 -3.16 6.70 16.63
N PHE A 115 -3.19 5.41 16.37
CA PHE A 115 -4.42 4.63 16.24
C PHE A 115 -5.18 4.44 17.57
N ARG A 116 -4.63 4.87 18.70
CA ARG A 116 -5.36 4.93 19.96
C ARG A 116 -6.34 6.10 20.02
N HIS A 117 -6.11 7.14 19.19
CA HIS A 117 -6.95 8.34 19.17
C HIS A 117 -8.23 8.14 18.36
N PRO A 118 -9.44 8.43 18.94
CA PRO A 118 -10.73 8.19 18.27
C PRO A 118 -10.88 8.90 16.92
N LEU A 119 -10.40 10.14 16.77
CA LEU A 119 -10.45 10.89 15.51
C LEU A 119 -9.60 10.24 14.41
N VAL A 120 -8.51 9.56 14.77
CA VAL A 120 -7.70 8.81 13.81
C VAL A 120 -8.47 7.60 13.34
N ILE A 121 -9.06 6.82 14.25
CA ILE A 121 -9.90 5.65 13.91
C ILE A 121 -11.08 6.04 13.02
N GLU A 122 -11.78 7.14 13.35
CA GLU A 122 -12.86 7.69 12.53
C GLU A 122 -12.36 7.99 11.12
N HIS A 123 -11.29 8.78 11.01
CA HIS A 123 -10.70 9.18 9.74
C HIS A 123 -10.30 7.98 8.86
N VAL A 124 -9.53 7.05 9.39
CA VAL A 124 -9.04 5.90 8.59
C VAL A 124 -10.16 4.95 8.21
N THR A 125 -11.21 4.85 9.05
CA THR A 125 -12.40 4.05 8.74
C THR A 125 -13.21 4.69 7.62
N GLU A 126 -13.38 6.01 7.62
CA GLU A 126 -14.01 6.75 6.52
C GLU A 126 -13.25 6.58 5.20
N VAL A 127 -11.91 6.54 5.26
CA VAL A 127 -11.08 6.29 4.06
C VAL A 127 -11.37 4.91 3.50
N ILE A 128 -11.37 3.86 4.33
CA ILE A 128 -11.69 2.50 3.88
C ILE A 128 -13.12 2.45 3.31
N ASP A 129 -14.10 3.05 3.99
CA ASP A 129 -15.48 3.09 3.53
C ASP A 129 -15.59 3.71 2.13
N ARG A 130 -14.92 4.83 1.92
CA ARG A 130 -14.89 5.54 0.64
C ARG A 130 -14.25 4.69 -0.47
N VAL A 131 -13.07 4.13 -0.24
CA VAL A 131 -12.40 3.36 -1.31
C VAL A 131 -13.16 2.08 -1.65
N VAL A 132 -13.75 1.41 -0.66
CA VAL A 132 -14.54 0.20 -0.90
C VAL A 132 -15.89 0.52 -1.54
N ARG A 133 -16.66 1.48 -1.01
CA ARG A 133 -18.04 1.74 -1.45
C ARG A 133 -18.11 2.68 -2.65
N ASP A 134 -17.38 3.81 -2.59
CA ASP A 134 -17.51 4.85 -3.61
C ASP A 134 -16.61 4.56 -4.81
N TYR A 135 -15.38 4.07 -4.59
CA TYR A 135 -14.48 3.69 -5.68
C TYR A 135 -14.64 2.22 -6.11
N GLY A 136 -15.32 1.40 -5.30
CA GLY A 136 -15.57 -0.02 -5.59
C GLY A 136 -14.33 -0.89 -5.55
N VAL A 137 -13.40 -0.58 -4.68
CA VAL A 137 -12.14 -1.30 -4.50
C VAL A 137 -12.38 -2.61 -3.75
N GLY A 138 -11.78 -3.69 -4.22
CA GLY A 138 -11.78 -5.02 -3.57
C GLY A 138 -10.40 -5.47 -3.09
N TYR A 139 -9.37 -4.66 -3.33
CA TYR A 139 -7.99 -4.94 -2.93
C TYR A 139 -7.31 -3.67 -2.40
N ILE A 140 -6.62 -3.76 -1.29
CA ILE A 140 -5.83 -2.64 -0.74
C ILE A 140 -4.38 -3.10 -0.51
N LYS A 141 -3.42 -2.41 -1.14
CA LYS A 141 -2.02 -2.50 -0.74
C LYS A 141 -1.80 -1.51 0.39
N MET A 142 -1.73 -2.03 1.62
CA MET A 142 -1.53 -1.25 2.84
C MET A 142 -0.06 -1.16 3.16
N ASP A 143 0.53 0.01 2.93
CA ASP A 143 1.95 0.26 3.12
C ASP A 143 2.25 0.94 4.45
N TYR A 144 3.53 0.89 4.87
CA TYR A 144 4.03 1.53 6.07
C TYR A 144 5.51 1.90 5.90
N ASN A 145 5.78 3.16 5.57
CA ASN A 145 7.12 3.64 5.19
C ASN A 145 7.64 4.75 6.11
N ILE A 146 7.23 4.75 7.37
CA ILE A 146 7.72 5.66 8.39
C ILE A 146 8.49 4.89 9.48
N GLU A 147 9.49 5.52 10.06
CA GLU A 147 10.20 4.99 11.21
C GLU A 147 9.74 5.74 12.48
N PRO A 148 8.80 5.19 13.27
CA PRO A 148 8.25 5.86 14.45
C PRO A 148 9.27 5.94 15.60
N GLY A 149 10.40 5.26 15.48
CA GLY A 149 11.45 5.19 16.48
C GLY A 149 10.99 4.51 17.76
N ILE A 150 11.29 5.12 18.90
CA ILE A 150 10.99 4.54 20.21
C ILE A 150 9.51 4.65 20.64
N GLY A 151 8.67 5.33 19.84
CA GLY A 151 7.24 5.46 20.11
C GLY A 151 6.77 6.86 20.49
N THR A 152 5.76 6.95 21.34
CA THR A 152 5.07 8.20 21.72
C THR A 152 4.89 8.32 23.22
N GLU A 153 4.88 9.57 23.72
CA GLU A 153 4.61 9.90 25.13
C GLU A 153 3.13 10.16 25.43
N VAL A 154 2.28 10.23 24.38
CA VAL A 154 0.86 10.55 24.55
C VAL A 154 0.17 9.42 25.32
N ASP A 155 -0.46 9.75 26.46
CA ASP A 155 -1.21 8.80 27.30
C ASP A 155 -0.51 7.43 27.46
N ALA A 156 0.78 7.47 27.85
CA ALA A 156 1.62 6.28 27.96
C ALA A 156 2.61 6.38 29.13
N ASP A 157 2.89 5.27 29.78
CA ASP A 157 3.86 5.17 30.88
C ASP A 157 5.32 5.31 30.37
N SER A 158 5.53 5.02 29.10
CA SER A 158 6.81 5.18 28.40
C SER A 158 6.58 5.29 26.89
N PHE A 159 7.59 5.75 26.15
CA PHE A 159 7.51 5.79 24.67
C PHE A 159 7.18 4.41 24.07
N GLY A 160 7.82 3.34 24.57
CA GLY A 160 7.61 1.97 24.10
C GLY A 160 6.23 1.42 24.45
N ASP A 161 5.67 1.83 25.59
CA ASP A 161 4.29 1.50 25.97
C ASP A 161 3.31 2.14 24.97
N GLY A 162 3.48 3.42 24.66
CA GLY A 162 2.67 4.11 23.66
C GLY A 162 2.75 3.45 22.27
N LEU A 163 3.91 2.98 21.86
CA LEU A 163 4.07 2.24 20.60
C LEU A 163 3.32 0.91 20.65
N LEU A 164 3.48 0.14 21.71
CA LEU A 164 2.82 -1.16 21.86
C LEU A 164 1.29 -1.04 21.84
N GLU A 165 0.75 -0.05 22.55
CA GLU A 165 -0.71 0.17 22.57
C GLU A 165 -1.24 0.70 21.23
N HIS A 166 -0.46 1.51 20.50
CA HIS A 166 -0.79 1.90 19.14
C HIS A 166 -0.87 0.66 18.22
N GLU A 167 0.11 -0.23 18.26
CA GLU A 167 0.10 -1.45 17.45
C GLU A 167 -1.10 -2.34 17.76
N ARG A 168 -1.46 -2.47 19.06
CA ARG A 168 -2.66 -3.20 19.48
C ARG A 168 -3.94 -2.56 18.96
N ALA A 169 -4.03 -1.23 19.00
CA ALA A 169 -5.17 -0.48 18.47
C ALA A 169 -5.29 -0.63 16.95
N TYR A 170 -4.17 -0.58 16.23
CA TYR A 170 -4.12 -0.83 14.79
C TYR A 170 -4.65 -2.23 14.43
N LEU A 171 -4.16 -3.26 15.13
CA LEU A 171 -4.60 -4.64 14.89
C LEU A 171 -6.09 -4.83 15.21
N ALA A 172 -6.60 -4.21 16.28
CA ALA A 172 -8.01 -4.27 16.63
C ALA A 172 -8.90 -3.55 15.59
N TRP A 173 -8.44 -2.41 15.08
CA TRP A 173 -9.10 -1.70 13.98
C TRP A 173 -9.12 -2.56 12.71
N LEU A 174 -8.01 -3.17 12.35
CA LEU A 174 -7.89 -4.06 11.18
C LEU A 174 -8.85 -5.25 11.27
N ASP A 175 -8.96 -5.88 12.45
CA ASP A 175 -9.95 -6.94 12.71
C ASP A 175 -11.39 -6.44 12.52
N GLY A 176 -11.66 -5.18 12.87
CA GLY A 176 -12.94 -4.50 12.62
C GLY A 176 -13.23 -4.31 11.14
N ILE A 177 -12.20 -3.94 10.36
CA ILE A 177 -12.32 -3.78 8.89
C ILE A 177 -12.66 -5.12 8.22
N TYR A 178 -11.98 -6.20 8.59
CA TYR A 178 -12.28 -7.54 8.04
C TYR A 178 -13.68 -8.04 8.39
N LYS A 179 -14.20 -7.71 9.58
CA LYS A 179 -15.60 -8.00 9.94
C LYS A 179 -16.59 -7.23 9.09
N LYS A 180 -16.27 -5.98 8.76
CA LYS A 180 -17.13 -5.09 7.97
C LYS A 180 -17.09 -5.44 6.46
N TYR A 181 -15.94 -5.84 5.97
CA TYR A 181 -15.65 -6.15 4.57
C TYR A 181 -14.94 -7.49 4.45
N PRO A 182 -15.64 -8.63 4.64
CA PRO A 182 -15.02 -9.95 4.69
C PRO A 182 -14.37 -10.40 3.38
N ASP A 183 -14.80 -9.85 2.25
CA ASP A 183 -14.25 -10.16 0.93
C ASP A 183 -13.10 -9.23 0.51
N LEU A 184 -12.76 -8.24 1.34
CA LEU A 184 -11.67 -7.32 1.05
C LEU A 184 -10.32 -8.01 1.21
N VAL A 185 -9.52 -7.97 0.17
CA VAL A 185 -8.13 -8.44 0.22
C VAL A 185 -7.22 -7.30 0.65
N ILE A 186 -6.43 -7.51 1.70
CA ILE A 186 -5.40 -6.57 2.13
C ILE A 186 -4.03 -7.22 1.99
N GLU A 187 -3.16 -6.54 1.22
CA GLU A 187 -1.74 -6.82 1.14
C GLU A 187 -1.02 -5.99 2.19
N ASN A 188 -0.32 -6.64 3.12
CA ASN A 188 0.59 -5.96 4.03
C ASN A 188 1.90 -5.63 3.31
N CYS A 189 2.31 -4.37 3.39
CA CYS A 189 3.56 -3.87 2.84
C CYS A 189 4.23 -2.93 3.85
N SER A 190 5.54 -2.89 3.84
CA SER A 190 6.35 -1.88 4.51
C SER A 190 7.67 -1.80 3.77
N SER A 191 7.76 -0.95 2.75
CA SER A 191 8.88 -0.95 1.78
C SER A 191 9.23 -2.39 1.36
N GLY A 192 8.23 -3.16 1.02
CA GLY A 192 8.31 -4.62 0.86
C GLY A 192 8.04 -5.35 2.17
N GLY A 193 9.01 -6.10 2.68
CA GLY A 193 8.85 -7.03 3.80
C GLY A 193 9.35 -6.55 5.17
N LEU A 194 9.53 -5.25 5.41
CA LEU A 194 10.08 -4.75 6.68
C LEU A 194 9.14 -4.94 7.88
N ARG A 195 7.84 -5.13 7.66
CA ARG A 195 6.82 -5.40 8.69
C ARG A 195 6.19 -6.76 8.47
N MET A 196 6.99 -7.82 8.61
CA MET A 196 6.60 -9.20 8.37
C MET A 196 6.65 -10.02 9.65
N ASP A 197 5.74 -9.69 10.58
CA ASP A 197 5.60 -10.38 11.85
C ASP A 197 4.33 -11.26 11.88
N TYR A 198 4.23 -12.15 12.88
CA TYR A 198 3.11 -13.08 12.98
C TYR A 198 1.76 -12.40 13.21
N ALA A 199 1.72 -11.22 13.85
CA ALA A 199 0.46 -10.52 14.08
C ALA A 199 -0.13 -10.00 12.76
N MET A 200 0.73 -9.49 11.87
CA MET A 200 0.35 -9.06 10.53
C MET A 200 0.03 -10.25 9.62
N LEU A 201 0.88 -11.28 9.60
CA LEU A 201 0.68 -12.49 8.78
C LEU A 201 -0.60 -13.24 9.14
N ALA A 202 -1.01 -13.24 10.42
CA ALA A 202 -2.23 -13.88 10.88
C ALA A 202 -3.51 -13.19 10.38
N ARG A 203 -3.44 -11.96 9.87
CA ARG A 203 -4.59 -11.14 9.46
C ARG A 203 -4.65 -10.88 7.97
N ASN A 204 -3.51 -10.52 7.38
CA ASN A 204 -3.48 -10.08 6.00
C ASN A 204 -3.45 -11.26 5.02
N SER A 205 -4.20 -11.16 3.95
CA SER A 205 -4.28 -12.21 2.92
C SER A 205 -3.01 -12.35 2.12
N ILE A 206 -2.27 -11.24 1.97
CA ILE A 206 -1.06 -11.16 1.15
C ILE A 206 0.00 -10.38 1.92
N GLN A 207 1.26 -10.82 1.77
CA GLN A 207 2.44 -10.19 2.33
C GLN A 207 3.40 -9.80 1.21
N SER A 208 3.67 -8.52 1.06
CA SER A 208 4.76 -8.03 0.22
C SER A 208 6.11 -8.48 0.81
N THR A 209 7.02 -8.93 -0.03
CA THR A 209 8.28 -9.55 0.45
C THR A 209 9.49 -8.64 0.28
N SER A 210 9.56 -7.86 -0.80
CA SER A 210 10.66 -6.92 -1.05
C SER A 210 10.33 -5.97 -2.19
N ASP A 211 10.87 -4.74 -2.14
CA ASP A 211 10.87 -3.78 -3.26
C ASP A 211 12.14 -3.90 -4.14
N GLN A 212 12.87 -5.00 -4.05
CA GLN A 212 14.05 -5.23 -4.88
C GLN A 212 13.67 -5.38 -6.36
N GLU A 213 14.17 -4.51 -7.22
CA GLU A 213 13.88 -4.51 -8.67
C GLU A 213 14.88 -5.35 -9.48
N ASP A 214 16.12 -5.54 -9.00
CA ASP A 214 17.10 -6.39 -9.69
C ASP A 214 16.70 -7.87 -9.51
N TYR A 215 16.31 -8.50 -10.60
CA TYR A 215 15.82 -9.89 -10.62
C TYR A 215 16.84 -10.91 -10.14
N ARG A 216 18.15 -10.64 -10.27
CA ARG A 216 19.23 -11.52 -9.79
C ARG A 216 19.31 -11.49 -8.27
N ASN A 217 19.25 -10.30 -7.66
CA ASN A 217 19.18 -10.15 -6.22
C ASN A 217 17.84 -10.68 -5.68
N TYR A 218 16.76 -10.46 -6.41
CA TYR A 218 15.43 -10.93 -6.04
C TYR A 218 15.30 -12.45 -5.99
N ALA A 219 16.09 -13.18 -6.77
CA ALA A 219 16.12 -14.65 -6.76
C ALA A 219 16.39 -15.23 -5.37
N THR A 220 17.30 -14.62 -4.61
CA THR A 220 17.59 -15.04 -3.23
C THR A 220 16.41 -14.74 -2.30
N ILE A 221 15.78 -13.59 -2.45
CA ILE A 221 14.59 -13.19 -1.66
C ILE A 221 13.45 -14.16 -1.93
N SER A 222 13.13 -14.40 -3.20
CA SER A 222 12.09 -15.32 -3.63
C SER A 222 12.30 -16.74 -3.10
N ALA A 223 13.53 -17.28 -3.25
CA ALA A 223 13.85 -18.62 -2.79
C ALA A 223 13.72 -18.80 -1.26
N ASN A 224 13.91 -17.72 -0.49
CA ASN A 224 13.84 -17.75 0.97
C ASN A 224 12.49 -17.27 1.55
N ALA A 225 11.63 -16.64 0.76
CA ALA A 225 10.36 -16.09 1.25
C ALA A 225 9.49 -17.14 1.96
N ALA A 226 9.44 -18.35 1.43
CA ALA A 226 8.65 -19.46 2.01
C ALA A 226 9.14 -19.97 3.37
N ILE A 227 10.28 -19.48 3.89
CA ILE A 227 10.74 -19.77 5.25
C ILE A 227 9.91 -18.99 6.27
N GLY A 228 9.52 -17.76 5.94
CA GLY A 228 8.78 -16.86 6.82
C GLY A 228 7.30 -16.68 6.48
N VAL A 229 6.92 -16.92 5.24
CA VAL A 229 5.56 -16.65 4.70
C VAL A 229 5.09 -17.85 3.90
N THR A 230 3.81 -18.21 4.01
CA THR A 230 3.27 -19.29 3.18
C THR A 230 3.30 -18.90 1.70
N PRO A 231 3.45 -19.87 0.78
CA PRO A 231 3.47 -19.55 -0.67
C PRO A 231 2.24 -18.78 -1.15
N GLU A 232 1.09 -19.03 -0.57
CA GLU A 232 -0.17 -18.38 -0.91
C GLU A 232 -0.24 -16.92 -0.48
N GLN A 233 0.50 -16.55 0.57
CA GLN A 233 0.59 -15.16 1.05
C GLN A 233 1.75 -14.39 0.42
N ALA A 234 2.85 -15.07 0.05
CA ALA A 234 4.09 -14.43 -0.35
C ALA A 234 3.98 -13.75 -1.72
N ALA A 235 3.81 -12.43 -1.75
CA ALA A 235 3.83 -11.64 -2.97
C ALA A 235 5.28 -11.48 -3.46
N ILE A 236 5.54 -12.01 -4.65
CA ILE A 236 6.83 -11.91 -5.33
C ILE A 236 6.68 -11.05 -6.57
N TRP A 237 7.44 -9.96 -6.61
CA TRP A 237 7.42 -9.04 -7.71
C TRP A 237 8.20 -9.56 -8.92
N SER A 238 7.59 -9.46 -10.10
CA SER A 238 8.25 -9.63 -11.39
C SER A 238 8.31 -8.29 -12.09
N TYR A 239 9.50 -7.86 -12.48
CA TYR A 239 9.77 -6.57 -13.13
C TYR A 239 10.33 -6.77 -14.54
N PRO A 240 9.60 -7.35 -15.51
CA PRO A 240 10.07 -7.42 -16.87
C PRO A 240 10.23 -6.02 -17.46
N LEU A 241 11.38 -5.77 -18.11
CA LEU A 241 11.72 -4.47 -18.67
C LEU A 241 11.64 -4.53 -20.21
N ARG A 242 11.21 -3.43 -20.84
CA ARG A 242 11.13 -3.31 -22.32
C ARG A 242 12.45 -3.59 -23.04
N ASP A 243 13.56 -3.17 -22.42
CA ASP A 243 14.90 -3.32 -22.97
C ASP A 243 15.59 -4.62 -22.47
N GLY A 244 14.87 -5.46 -21.75
CA GLY A 244 15.36 -6.74 -21.23
C GLY A 244 15.48 -7.78 -22.34
N THR A 245 16.52 -8.61 -22.25
CA THR A 245 16.66 -9.79 -23.10
C THR A 245 15.57 -10.81 -22.76
N LYS A 246 15.29 -11.75 -23.66
CA LYS A 246 14.35 -12.86 -23.40
C LYS A 246 14.73 -13.65 -22.14
N GLU A 247 16.02 -13.86 -21.89
CA GLU A 247 16.53 -14.56 -20.73
C GLU A 247 16.21 -13.80 -19.44
N GLU A 248 16.39 -12.48 -19.42
CA GLU A 248 16.07 -11.63 -18.27
C GLU A 248 14.58 -11.63 -17.95
N VAL A 249 13.71 -11.54 -18.97
CA VAL A 249 12.25 -11.63 -18.78
C VAL A 249 11.86 -12.99 -18.21
N ILE A 250 12.42 -14.08 -18.73
CA ILE A 250 12.17 -15.43 -18.21
C ILE A 250 12.64 -15.54 -16.75
N PHE A 251 13.84 -15.06 -16.42
CA PHE A 251 14.36 -15.10 -15.06
C PHE A 251 13.46 -14.34 -14.08
N ASN A 252 13.02 -13.12 -14.44
CA ASN A 252 12.05 -12.38 -13.64
C ASN A 252 10.81 -13.22 -13.31
N MET A 253 10.21 -13.86 -14.32
CA MET A 253 9.02 -14.68 -14.14
C MET A 253 9.29 -15.94 -13.30
N VAL A 254 10.42 -16.60 -13.50
CA VAL A 254 10.80 -17.82 -12.73
C VAL A 254 10.87 -17.52 -11.24
N ASN A 255 11.37 -16.35 -10.85
CA ASN A 255 11.39 -15.93 -9.43
C ASN A 255 10.00 -15.93 -8.79
N ALA A 256 8.96 -15.60 -9.55
CA ALA A 256 7.62 -15.43 -9.04
C ALA A 256 6.74 -16.70 -9.14
N LEU A 257 7.08 -17.65 -10.02
CA LEU A 257 6.21 -18.78 -10.40
C LEU A 257 5.85 -19.74 -9.26
N LEU A 258 6.66 -19.84 -8.23
CA LEU A 258 6.42 -20.77 -7.10
C LEU A 258 5.61 -20.13 -5.96
N LEU A 259 5.31 -18.86 -6.06
CA LEU A 259 4.68 -18.06 -5.02
C LEU A 259 3.55 -17.22 -5.65
N ARG A 260 3.05 -16.19 -4.96
CA ARG A 260 2.04 -15.32 -5.51
C ARG A 260 2.66 -14.29 -6.46
N ILE A 261 2.29 -14.33 -7.73
CA ILE A 261 2.88 -13.51 -8.78
C ILE A 261 2.34 -12.08 -8.71
N HIS A 262 3.23 -11.10 -8.49
CA HIS A 262 2.94 -9.68 -8.63
C HIS A 262 3.72 -9.11 -9.83
N GLN A 263 3.01 -8.57 -10.81
CA GLN A 263 3.59 -7.95 -12.01
C GLN A 263 3.72 -6.44 -11.83
N SER A 264 4.91 -5.90 -12.02
CA SER A 264 5.16 -4.46 -11.91
C SER A 264 6.10 -3.90 -12.98
N GLY A 265 6.40 -4.65 -14.02
CA GLY A 265 7.29 -4.22 -15.11
C GLY A 265 6.55 -3.51 -16.26
N HIS A 266 7.23 -3.39 -17.39
CA HIS A 266 6.74 -2.72 -18.59
C HIS A 266 5.83 -3.63 -19.44
N LEU A 267 4.85 -4.32 -18.83
CA LEU A 267 3.99 -5.28 -19.54
C LEU A 267 3.27 -4.71 -20.76
N ALA A 268 2.97 -3.42 -20.78
CA ALA A 268 2.31 -2.76 -21.90
C ALA A 268 3.26 -2.52 -23.09
N GLU A 269 4.56 -2.75 -22.91
CA GLU A 269 5.60 -2.40 -23.89
C GLU A 269 6.45 -3.60 -24.35
N ILE A 270 6.11 -4.81 -23.87
CA ILE A 270 6.80 -6.05 -24.23
C ILE A 270 5.93 -6.91 -25.15
#